data_5fa75bbccfbec0770ebc9ddcd9d61b09
#
_entry.id   5fa75bbccfbec0770ebc9ddcd9d61b09
#
_cell.length_a   1.000
_cell.length_b   1.000
_cell.length_c   1.000
_cell.angle_alpha   90.00
_cell.angle_beta   90.00
_cell.angle_gamma   90.00
#
_symmetry.space_group_name_H-M   'P 1'
#
loop_
_entity.id
_entity.type
_entity.pdbx_description
1 polymer ?
#
loop_
_entity_poly.entity_id
_entity_poly.type
_entity_poly.pdbx_seq_one_letter_code
_entity_poly.pdbx_strand_id
1 'polypeptide(L)'
;MSTHYDVLGISADADENEIKKAYRALSFKHHPDRCSDAASIDIMKNLNEAYEILRDSQKRQQYDAGLRGGFPPGFPPGFGGGFPPGFGGGNIFEMLFSQMSGQGGGVNIEIVQDRNGATFIRRHIGKPETIIKSVAITLEQAYSGTIAAVDIERWIMRKEDGLRVSEMETINVKIPAGIDVNDSIVLEGIGNCGESKGDIKICITIDKHKSFVRQGADLFFKKALTLKEALCGTQFQFDHINGKNLTLNVFNAIVFPGGKKVFPNMGMIKADGTIGNLVIDFDVQFPPSLTQEQKEQLSAIL
;
A
#
# COMPACT_ATOMS: atom_id res chain seq x y z
N MET A 1 -32.39 24.62 15.17
CA MET A 1 -31.31 23.66 14.85
C MET A 1 -31.18 22.73 16.02
N SER A 2 -31.28 21.44 15.83
CA SER A 2 -31.09 20.47 16.92
C SER A 2 -29.58 20.40 17.27
N THR A 3 -29.30 20.50 18.56
CA THR A 3 -27.92 20.38 19.08
C THR A 3 -27.54 18.90 19.22
N HIS A 4 -26.24 18.60 19.37
CA HIS A 4 -25.81 17.21 19.64
C HIS A 4 -26.40 16.67 20.97
N TYR A 5 -26.68 17.54 21.91
CA TYR A 5 -27.39 17.19 23.15
C TYR A 5 -28.85 16.77 22.86
N ASP A 6 -29.53 17.50 21.97
CA ASP A 6 -30.89 17.16 21.54
C ASP A 6 -30.93 15.83 20.78
N VAL A 7 -29.92 15.54 19.96
CA VAL A 7 -29.79 14.27 19.21
C VAL A 7 -29.66 13.08 20.16
N LEU A 8 -28.92 13.23 21.26
CA LEU A 8 -28.80 12.19 22.30
C LEU A 8 -29.92 12.23 23.33
N GLY A 9 -30.79 13.27 23.31
CA GLY A 9 -31.90 13.44 24.26
C GLY A 9 -31.44 13.67 25.71
N ILE A 10 -30.32 14.39 25.89
CA ILE A 10 -29.69 14.68 27.19
C ILE A 10 -29.55 16.20 27.42
N SER A 11 -29.36 16.60 28.67
CA SER A 11 -29.06 17.99 29.03
C SER A 11 -27.65 18.40 28.60
N ALA A 12 -27.43 19.70 28.33
CA ALA A 12 -26.10 20.26 28.08
C ALA A 12 -25.14 20.11 29.27
N ASP A 13 -25.65 19.88 30.47
CA ASP A 13 -24.88 19.66 31.70
C ASP A 13 -24.62 18.16 31.99
N ALA A 14 -25.07 17.26 31.12
CA ALA A 14 -24.91 15.81 31.28
C ALA A 14 -23.46 15.38 31.44
N ASP A 15 -23.22 14.44 32.36
CA ASP A 15 -21.88 13.88 32.56
C ASP A 15 -21.49 12.84 31.47
N GLU A 16 -20.22 12.42 31.48
CA GLU A 16 -19.70 11.45 30.50
C GLU A 16 -20.45 10.09 30.54
N ASN A 17 -20.89 9.67 31.74
CA ASN A 17 -21.62 8.43 31.94
C ASN A 17 -23.02 8.53 31.35
N GLU A 18 -23.68 9.68 31.51
CA GLU A 18 -25.00 9.95 30.95
C GLU A 18 -24.96 9.99 29.42
N ILE A 19 -23.93 10.64 28.84
CA ILE A 19 -23.70 10.65 27.39
C ILE A 19 -23.53 9.21 26.86
N LYS A 20 -22.71 8.41 27.52
CA LYS A 20 -22.46 7.02 27.16
C LYS A 20 -23.69 6.13 27.29
N LYS A 21 -24.50 6.34 28.33
CA LYS A 21 -25.77 5.61 28.58
C LYS A 21 -26.82 5.95 27.53
N ALA A 22 -26.99 7.22 27.21
CA ALA A 22 -27.93 7.69 26.20
C ALA A 22 -27.58 7.16 24.80
N TYR A 23 -26.28 7.25 24.41
CA TYR A 23 -25.82 6.70 23.16
C TYR A 23 -26.07 5.19 23.04
N ARG A 24 -25.75 4.39 24.07
CA ARG A 24 -26.00 2.95 24.06
C ARG A 24 -27.48 2.61 23.90
N ALA A 25 -28.34 3.33 24.58
CA ALA A 25 -29.79 3.10 24.51
C ALA A 25 -30.35 3.41 23.12
N LEU A 26 -29.93 4.52 22.51
CA LEU A 26 -30.39 4.94 21.18
C LEU A 26 -29.76 4.12 20.05
N SER A 27 -28.48 3.78 20.15
CA SER A 27 -27.81 2.93 19.16
C SER A 27 -28.36 1.51 19.13
N PHE A 28 -28.80 0.97 20.30
CA PHE A 28 -29.48 -0.32 20.35
C PHE A 28 -30.88 -0.29 19.71
N LYS A 29 -31.58 0.84 19.85
CA LYS A 29 -32.91 1.05 19.27
C LYS A 29 -32.89 1.21 17.75
N HIS A 30 -31.85 1.87 17.21
CA HIS A 30 -31.68 2.18 15.78
C HIS A 30 -30.59 1.37 15.09
N HIS A 31 -30.24 0.19 15.65
CA HIS A 31 -29.18 -0.67 15.07
C HIS A 31 -29.60 -1.18 13.68
N PRO A 32 -28.71 -1.15 12.67
CA PRO A 32 -29.01 -1.55 11.29
C PRO A 32 -29.50 -3.00 11.15
N ASP A 33 -29.11 -3.90 12.06
CA ASP A 33 -29.62 -5.29 12.10
C ASP A 33 -31.07 -5.41 12.53
N ARG A 34 -31.64 -4.36 13.15
CA ARG A 34 -33.02 -4.36 13.66
C ARG A 34 -33.97 -3.45 12.89
N CYS A 35 -33.43 -2.38 12.32
CA CYS A 35 -34.18 -1.39 11.55
C CYS A 35 -33.42 -1.08 10.28
N SER A 36 -33.88 -1.62 9.15
CA SER A 36 -33.25 -1.43 7.82
C SER A 36 -33.87 -0.29 7.01
N ASP A 37 -34.67 0.59 7.65
CA ASP A 37 -35.23 1.75 6.99
C ASP A 37 -34.22 2.91 6.88
N ALA A 38 -34.30 3.67 5.78
CA ALA A 38 -33.36 4.76 5.48
C ALA A 38 -33.34 5.82 6.61
N ALA A 39 -34.47 6.06 7.28
CA ALA A 39 -34.55 6.99 8.40
C ALA A 39 -33.71 6.55 9.61
N SER A 40 -33.63 5.24 9.90
CA SER A 40 -32.83 4.72 11.01
C SER A 40 -31.33 4.80 10.72
N ILE A 41 -30.92 4.71 9.46
CA ILE A 41 -29.52 4.89 9.03
C ILE A 41 -29.08 6.34 9.27
N ASP A 42 -29.90 7.32 8.90
CA ASP A 42 -29.61 8.74 9.12
C ASP A 42 -29.57 9.09 10.62
N ILE A 43 -30.53 8.55 11.41
CA ILE A 43 -30.51 8.71 12.86
C ILE A 43 -29.26 8.12 13.47
N MET A 44 -28.82 6.94 13.05
CA MET A 44 -27.62 6.29 13.56
C MET A 44 -26.36 7.07 13.22
N LYS A 45 -26.29 7.67 12.02
CA LYS A 45 -25.20 8.56 11.62
C LYS A 45 -25.11 9.78 12.54
N ASN A 46 -26.23 10.45 12.80
CA ASN A 46 -26.29 11.63 13.67
C ASN A 46 -25.96 11.27 15.14
N LEU A 47 -26.38 10.09 15.62
CA LEU A 47 -26.04 9.59 16.95
C LEU A 47 -24.54 9.34 17.12
N ASN A 48 -23.91 8.73 16.13
CA ASN A 48 -22.47 8.47 16.14
C ASN A 48 -21.68 9.77 16.18
N GLU A 49 -22.07 10.76 15.37
CA GLU A 49 -21.46 12.09 15.32
C GLU A 49 -21.59 12.82 16.66
N ALA A 50 -22.80 12.87 17.21
CA ALA A 50 -23.06 13.49 18.51
C ALA A 50 -22.24 12.84 19.64
N TYR A 51 -22.17 11.50 19.66
CA TYR A 51 -21.38 10.77 20.66
C TYR A 51 -19.88 11.02 20.52
N GLU A 52 -19.34 11.06 19.30
CA GLU A 52 -17.91 11.30 19.05
C GLU A 52 -17.45 12.67 19.54
N ILE A 53 -18.31 13.69 19.39
CA ILE A 53 -18.04 15.07 19.85
C ILE A 53 -18.20 15.18 21.37
N LEU A 54 -19.27 14.67 21.93
CA LEU A 54 -19.60 14.89 23.34
C LEU A 54 -18.85 13.97 24.30
N ARG A 55 -18.33 12.84 23.85
CA ARG A 55 -17.56 11.89 24.65
C ARG A 55 -16.16 12.42 25.02
N ASP A 56 -15.56 13.26 24.18
CA ASP A 56 -14.22 13.82 24.39
C ASP A 56 -14.35 15.20 25.05
N SER A 57 -13.73 15.38 26.21
CA SER A 57 -13.85 16.62 27.00
C SER A 57 -13.32 17.84 26.24
N GLN A 58 -12.29 17.68 25.40
CA GLN A 58 -11.75 18.79 24.60
C GLN A 58 -12.67 19.14 23.43
N LYS A 59 -13.18 18.14 22.71
CA LYS A 59 -14.14 18.34 21.61
C LYS A 59 -15.45 18.94 22.13
N ARG A 60 -15.92 18.47 23.29
CA ARG A 60 -17.12 19.00 23.94
C ARG A 60 -16.98 20.48 24.33
N GLN A 61 -15.83 20.85 24.96
CA GLN A 61 -15.55 22.25 25.29
C GLN A 61 -15.54 23.17 24.07
N GLN A 62 -14.94 22.70 22.97
CA GLN A 62 -14.92 23.43 21.71
C GLN A 62 -16.33 23.59 21.11
N TYR A 63 -17.12 22.53 21.13
CA TYR A 63 -18.51 22.55 20.69
C TYR A 63 -19.35 23.51 21.51
N ASP A 64 -19.24 23.45 22.84
CA ASP A 64 -19.97 24.34 23.77
C ASP A 64 -19.54 25.80 23.64
N ALA A 65 -18.26 26.06 23.39
CA ALA A 65 -17.76 27.40 23.08
C ALA A 65 -18.36 27.96 21.78
N GLY A 66 -18.52 27.10 20.76
CA GLY A 66 -19.20 27.45 19.51
C GLY A 66 -20.69 27.76 19.69
N LEU A 67 -21.40 27.01 20.54
CA LEU A 67 -22.81 27.28 20.88
C LEU A 67 -23.02 28.60 21.63
N ARG A 68 -22.04 29.01 22.44
CA ARG A 68 -22.09 30.27 23.20
C ARG A 68 -21.62 31.49 22.39
N GLY A 69 -21.30 31.35 21.11
CA GLY A 69 -20.82 32.43 20.23
C GLY A 69 -19.39 32.88 20.51
N GLY A 70 -18.60 32.11 21.27
CA GLY A 70 -17.19 32.36 21.57
C GLY A 70 -16.30 31.34 20.87
N PHE A 71 -15.28 31.84 20.16
CA PHE A 71 -14.21 30.98 19.62
C PHE A 71 -13.24 30.53 20.73
N PRO A 72 -12.65 29.32 20.63
CA PRO A 72 -11.65 28.83 21.58
C PRO A 72 -10.46 29.81 21.72
N PRO A 73 -9.79 29.88 22.89
CA PRO A 73 -8.59 30.68 23.07
C PRO A 73 -7.48 30.17 22.16
N GLY A 74 -7.05 31.01 21.22
CA GLY A 74 -6.07 30.72 20.16
C GLY A 74 -6.50 31.21 18.78
N PHE A 75 -7.75 31.67 18.64
CA PHE A 75 -8.18 32.38 17.43
C PHE A 75 -7.73 33.88 17.50
N PRO A 76 -7.25 34.47 16.37
CA PRO A 76 -6.82 35.83 16.34
C PRO A 76 -7.93 36.80 16.74
N PRO A 77 -7.69 37.84 17.56
CA PRO A 77 -8.66 38.89 17.88
C PRO A 77 -9.03 39.65 16.60
N GLY A 78 -10.30 39.58 16.21
CA GLY A 78 -10.82 40.22 14.98
C GLY A 78 -11.89 39.42 14.27
N PHE A 79 -12.07 38.14 14.59
CA PHE A 79 -13.10 37.28 13.99
C PHE A 79 -14.52 37.46 14.60
N GLY A 80 -14.67 38.28 15.63
CA GLY A 80 -15.94 38.58 16.33
C GLY A 80 -16.80 39.67 15.72
N GLY A 81 -16.39 40.27 14.62
CA GLY A 81 -17.17 41.31 13.91
C GLY A 81 -17.86 40.73 12.70
N GLY A 82 -19.18 40.59 12.80
CA GLY A 82 -20.17 40.18 11.80
C GLY A 82 -19.67 39.74 10.42
N PHE A 83 -19.91 38.53 10.10
CA PHE A 83 -19.77 37.98 8.71
C PHE A 83 -20.64 38.81 7.75
N PRO A 84 -20.21 39.04 6.50
CA PRO A 84 -21.05 39.67 5.48
C PRO A 84 -22.38 38.88 5.33
N PRO A 85 -23.51 39.55 5.09
CA PRO A 85 -24.78 38.86 4.88
C PRO A 85 -24.68 38.00 3.63
N GLY A 86 -24.73 36.66 3.82
CA GLY A 86 -24.61 35.63 2.77
C GLY A 86 -23.71 34.44 3.13
N PHE A 87 -22.87 34.55 4.16
CA PHE A 87 -22.11 33.41 4.67
C PHE A 87 -22.85 32.79 5.86
N GLY A 88 -23.71 31.79 5.57
CA GLY A 88 -24.39 31.01 6.60
C GLY A 88 -23.37 30.31 7.50
N GLY A 89 -23.48 30.54 8.83
CA GLY A 89 -22.52 30.11 9.85
C GLY A 89 -22.34 28.59 10.05
N GLY A 90 -22.98 27.75 9.24
CA GLY A 90 -22.84 26.28 9.29
C GLY A 90 -21.63 25.75 8.52
N ASN A 91 -21.34 26.34 7.37
CA ASN A 91 -20.35 25.76 6.45
C ASN A 91 -18.87 25.94 6.89
N ILE A 92 -18.54 26.96 7.67
CA ILE A 92 -17.15 27.19 8.10
C ILE A 92 -16.78 26.26 9.25
N PHE A 93 -17.71 25.99 10.16
CA PHE A 93 -17.49 25.06 11.26
C PHE A 93 -17.41 23.61 10.74
N GLU A 94 -18.29 23.24 9.81
CA GLU A 94 -18.28 21.93 9.15
C GLU A 94 -17.03 21.73 8.30
N MET A 95 -16.57 22.79 7.63
CA MET A 95 -15.32 22.78 6.84
C MET A 95 -14.08 22.69 7.74
N LEU A 96 -14.02 23.42 8.86
CA LEU A 96 -12.93 23.35 9.84
C LEU A 96 -12.93 22.02 10.59
N PHE A 97 -14.12 21.48 10.89
CA PHE A 97 -14.29 20.21 11.59
C PHE A 97 -13.95 19.02 10.68
N SER A 98 -14.35 19.03 9.41
CA SER A 98 -13.95 18.01 8.44
C SER A 98 -12.43 17.93 8.23
N GLN A 99 -11.75 19.06 8.39
CA GLN A 99 -10.30 19.16 8.37
C GLN A 99 -9.64 18.52 9.60
N MET A 100 -10.25 18.69 10.78
CA MET A 100 -9.72 18.19 12.05
C MET A 100 -9.99 16.70 12.26
N SER A 101 -11.06 16.16 11.65
CA SER A 101 -11.46 14.75 11.75
C SER A 101 -10.72 13.81 10.80
N GLY A 102 -9.82 14.32 9.94
CA GLY A 102 -9.01 13.49 9.04
C GLY A 102 -9.76 12.77 7.91
N GLN A 103 -11.05 13.03 7.76
CA GLN A 103 -11.94 12.33 6.82
C GLN A 103 -12.19 13.08 5.50
N GLY A 104 -11.65 14.28 5.36
CA GLY A 104 -11.75 15.07 4.13
C GLY A 104 -10.41 15.12 3.41
N GLY A 105 -10.34 14.57 2.19
CA GLY A 105 -9.12 14.53 1.41
C GLY A 105 -8.39 15.87 1.32
N GLY A 106 -7.21 15.92 1.88
CA GLY A 106 -6.06 16.73 1.46
C GLY A 106 -6.15 18.25 1.36
N VAL A 107 -7.12 18.93 1.94
CA VAL A 107 -7.18 20.39 1.91
C VAL A 107 -6.57 20.97 3.19
N ASN A 108 -5.30 21.35 3.16
CA ASN A 108 -4.69 22.15 4.22
C ASN A 108 -5.09 23.61 4.04
N ILE A 109 -5.78 24.16 5.04
CA ILE A 109 -6.16 25.58 5.07
C ILE A 109 -5.12 26.33 5.90
N GLU A 110 -4.37 27.22 5.26
CA GLU A 110 -3.45 28.14 5.90
C GLU A 110 -4.14 29.50 6.02
N ILE A 111 -4.27 30.00 7.24
CA ILE A 111 -4.80 31.33 7.50
C ILE A 111 -3.58 32.27 7.56
N VAL A 112 -3.41 33.10 6.53
CA VAL A 112 -2.31 34.08 6.44
C VAL A 112 -2.85 35.47 6.73
N GLN A 113 -2.24 36.14 7.68
CA GLN A 113 -2.54 37.55 7.99
C GLN A 113 -1.51 38.45 7.33
N ASP A 114 -1.96 39.41 6.50
CA ASP A 114 -1.10 40.39 5.88
C ASP A 114 -0.73 41.49 6.89
N ARG A 115 0.33 42.27 6.60
CA ARG A 115 0.84 43.39 7.42
C ARG A 115 -0.21 44.46 7.73
N ASN A 116 -1.30 44.48 6.98
CA ASN A 116 -2.44 45.40 7.17
C ASN A 116 -3.59 44.78 7.99
N GLY A 117 -3.41 43.60 8.60
CA GLY A 117 -4.43 42.92 9.40
C GLY A 117 -5.52 42.22 8.58
N ALA A 118 -5.42 42.19 7.26
CA ALA A 118 -6.36 41.43 6.43
C ALA A 118 -6.05 39.93 6.50
N THR A 119 -7.07 39.15 6.82
CA THR A 119 -6.95 37.67 6.93
C THR A 119 -7.33 37.04 5.61
N PHE A 120 -6.39 36.31 5.01
CA PHE A 120 -6.59 35.53 3.78
C PHE A 120 -6.57 34.05 4.11
N ILE A 121 -7.57 33.34 3.59
CA ILE A 121 -7.63 31.86 3.65
C ILE A 121 -6.91 31.32 2.43
N ARG A 122 -5.72 30.76 2.63
CA ARG A 122 -4.97 30.07 1.58
C ARG A 122 -5.32 28.59 1.64
N ARG A 123 -6.01 28.10 0.64
CA ARG A 123 -6.26 26.67 0.49
C ARG A 123 -4.99 26.01 -0.04
N HIS A 124 -4.30 25.25 0.77
CA HIS A 124 -3.34 24.26 0.29
C HIS A 124 -4.13 23.03 -0.13
N ILE A 125 -4.41 22.92 -1.41
CA ILE A 125 -4.96 21.67 -1.95
C ILE A 125 -3.83 20.67 -1.92
N GLY A 126 -4.01 19.63 -1.11
CA GLY A 126 -3.05 18.53 -0.99
C GLY A 126 -2.80 17.88 -2.34
N LYS A 127 -1.69 17.17 -2.44
CA LYS A 127 -1.33 16.39 -3.63
C LYS A 127 -2.45 15.38 -3.92
N PRO A 128 -2.90 15.22 -5.17
CA PRO A 128 -3.90 14.21 -5.52
C PRO A 128 -3.49 12.81 -5.10
N GLU A 129 -4.46 11.94 -4.91
CA GLU A 129 -4.26 10.55 -4.53
C GLU A 129 -3.30 9.85 -5.50
N THR A 130 -2.34 9.10 -4.95
CA THR A 130 -1.33 8.36 -5.71
C THR A 130 -1.98 7.18 -6.43
N ILE A 131 -1.74 7.04 -7.73
CA ILE A 131 -2.19 5.89 -8.51
C ILE A 131 -1.24 4.72 -8.25
N ILE A 132 -1.78 3.57 -7.84
CA ILE A 132 -1.00 2.35 -7.60
C ILE A 132 -1.27 1.37 -8.74
N LYS A 133 -0.20 0.91 -9.39
CA LYS A 133 -0.26 -0.11 -10.46
C LYS A 133 0.74 -1.23 -10.17
N SER A 134 0.37 -2.47 -10.51
CA SER A 134 1.25 -3.63 -10.42
C SER A 134 1.73 -4.01 -11.82
N VAL A 135 3.03 -4.30 -11.94
CA VAL A 135 3.66 -4.73 -13.18
C VAL A 135 4.34 -6.06 -12.94
N ALA A 136 3.95 -7.08 -13.71
CA ALA A 136 4.58 -8.39 -13.70
C ALA A 136 5.75 -8.41 -14.68
N ILE A 137 6.90 -8.90 -14.22
CA ILE A 137 8.11 -9.08 -15.02
C ILE A 137 8.66 -10.49 -14.86
N THR A 138 9.43 -10.95 -15.84
CA THR A 138 10.12 -12.23 -15.71
C THR A 138 11.39 -12.10 -14.87
N LEU A 139 11.94 -13.25 -14.44
CA LEU A 139 13.16 -13.28 -13.64
C LEU A 139 14.38 -12.76 -14.44
N GLU A 140 14.41 -13.00 -15.74
CA GLU A 140 15.42 -12.49 -16.67
C GLU A 140 15.35 -10.97 -16.81
N GLN A 141 14.13 -10.43 -16.88
CA GLN A 141 13.89 -8.99 -16.92
C GLN A 141 14.31 -8.33 -15.60
N ALA A 142 14.03 -8.98 -14.47
CA ALA A 142 14.49 -8.51 -13.16
C ALA A 142 16.03 -8.56 -13.05
N TYR A 143 16.68 -9.54 -13.71
CA TYR A 143 18.15 -9.64 -13.74
C TYR A 143 18.80 -8.54 -14.60
N SER A 144 18.30 -8.35 -15.83
CA SER A 144 18.93 -7.44 -16.81
C SER A 144 18.43 -6.01 -16.73
N GLY A 145 17.30 -5.78 -16.05
CA GLY A 145 16.51 -4.58 -16.19
C GLY A 145 15.70 -4.58 -17.49
N THR A 146 14.64 -3.79 -17.54
CA THR A 146 13.75 -3.70 -18.70
C THR A 146 13.03 -2.35 -18.74
N ILE A 147 12.34 -2.08 -19.84
CA ILE A 147 11.40 -0.98 -19.96
C ILE A 147 10.03 -1.61 -20.16
N ALA A 148 9.09 -1.34 -19.25
CA ALA A 148 7.73 -1.83 -19.32
C ALA A 148 6.78 -0.70 -19.73
N ALA A 149 5.92 -0.96 -20.71
CA ALA A 149 4.81 -0.10 -21.05
C ALA A 149 3.66 -0.36 -20.08
N VAL A 150 3.17 0.67 -19.42
CA VAL A 150 2.12 0.59 -18.38
C VAL A 150 0.99 1.53 -18.73
N ASP A 151 -0.21 0.97 -18.88
CA ASP A 151 -1.41 1.77 -19.11
C ASP A 151 -1.95 2.28 -17.78
N ILE A 152 -2.07 3.58 -17.69
CA ILE A 152 -2.62 4.29 -16.55
C ILE A 152 -3.90 5.00 -16.92
N GLU A 153 -4.85 4.93 -16.02
CA GLU A 153 -6.03 5.78 -16.05
C GLU A 153 -5.84 6.87 -15.01
N ARG A 154 -5.84 8.11 -15.45
CA ARG A 154 -5.74 9.28 -14.57
C ARG A 154 -6.83 10.28 -14.89
N TRP A 155 -7.22 11.08 -13.93
CA TRP A 155 -8.09 12.20 -14.17
C TRP A 155 -7.29 13.52 -14.25
N ILE A 156 -7.73 14.37 -15.15
CA ILE A 156 -7.17 15.71 -15.34
C ILE A 156 -8.30 16.73 -15.14
N MET A 157 -8.01 17.78 -14.36
CA MET A 157 -8.94 18.89 -14.21
C MET A 157 -8.81 19.82 -15.40
N ARG A 158 -9.88 19.93 -16.18
CA ARG A 158 -9.93 20.84 -17.32
C ARG A 158 -9.97 22.29 -16.82
N LYS A 159 -9.14 23.15 -17.37
CA LYS A 159 -9.00 24.55 -16.92
C LYS A 159 -10.21 25.43 -17.25
N GLU A 160 -10.98 25.07 -18.28
CA GLU A 160 -12.09 25.87 -18.80
C GLU A 160 -13.34 25.81 -17.92
N ASP A 161 -13.68 24.65 -17.43
CA ASP A 161 -14.92 24.36 -16.70
C ASP A 161 -14.69 23.74 -15.31
N GLY A 162 -13.44 23.44 -14.92
CA GLY A 162 -13.09 22.81 -13.67
C GLY A 162 -13.54 21.36 -13.54
N LEU A 163 -14.01 20.75 -14.63
CA LEU A 163 -14.47 19.36 -14.62
C LEU A 163 -13.30 18.37 -14.66
N ARG A 164 -13.47 17.24 -13.98
CA ARG A 164 -12.53 16.12 -14.05
C ARG A 164 -12.83 15.29 -15.27
N VAL A 165 -11.82 15.09 -16.10
CA VAL A 165 -11.88 14.23 -17.30
C VAL A 165 -10.93 13.07 -17.10
N SER A 166 -11.40 11.83 -17.33
CA SER A 166 -10.56 10.63 -17.30
C SER A 166 -9.78 10.52 -18.61
N GLU A 167 -8.49 10.21 -18.49
CA GLU A 167 -7.57 10.02 -19.61
C GLU A 167 -6.81 8.71 -19.44
N MET A 168 -6.68 7.96 -20.53
CA MET A 168 -5.82 6.77 -20.57
C MET A 168 -4.50 7.14 -21.23
N GLU A 169 -3.40 6.86 -20.56
CA GLU A 169 -2.05 7.12 -21.08
C GLU A 169 -1.15 5.91 -20.87
N THR A 170 -0.38 5.55 -21.88
CA THR A 170 0.65 4.51 -21.77
C THR A 170 1.98 5.16 -21.46
N ILE A 171 2.55 4.82 -20.30
CA ILE A 171 3.86 5.31 -19.87
C ILE A 171 4.92 4.21 -19.96
N ASN A 172 6.14 4.58 -20.36
CA ASN A 172 7.29 3.68 -20.37
C ASN A 172 8.04 3.80 -19.06
N VAL A 173 8.00 2.73 -18.24
CA VAL A 173 8.64 2.68 -16.94
C VAL A 173 9.96 1.94 -17.04
N LYS A 174 11.06 2.60 -16.70
CA LYS A 174 12.39 1.97 -16.65
C LYS A 174 12.52 1.20 -15.35
N ILE A 175 12.63 -0.12 -15.45
CA ILE A 175 12.82 -1.04 -14.34
C ILE A 175 14.30 -1.36 -14.24
N PRO A 176 14.99 -1.00 -13.13
CA PRO A 176 16.42 -1.24 -12.98
C PRO A 176 16.73 -2.73 -12.82
N ALA A 177 17.96 -3.12 -13.18
CA ALA A 177 18.47 -4.45 -12.93
C ALA A 177 18.55 -4.73 -11.42
N GLY A 178 18.24 -5.96 -11.02
CA GLY A 178 18.30 -6.40 -9.63
C GLY A 178 17.05 -6.12 -8.79
N ILE A 179 16.04 -5.45 -9.34
CA ILE A 179 14.79 -5.13 -8.63
C ILE A 179 14.16 -6.37 -7.97
N ASP A 180 13.56 -6.21 -6.79
CA ASP A 180 12.91 -7.30 -6.05
C ASP A 180 11.39 -7.17 -5.98
N VAL A 181 10.70 -8.23 -5.56
CA VAL A 181 9.23 -8.33 -5.50
C VAL A 181 8.59 -7.23 -4.63
N ASN A 182 9.28 -6.75 -3.61
CA ASN A 182 8.74 -5.72 -2.71
C ASN A 182 9.16 -4.30 -3.10
N ASP A 183 9.93 -4.16 -4.17
CA ASP A 183 10.36 -2.85 -4.62
C ASP A 183 9.24 -2.12 -5.35
N SER A 184 9.24 -0.81 -5.24
CA SER A 184 8.31 0.05 -5.95
C SER A 184 9.03 1.23 -6.58
N ILE A 185 8.57 1.62 -7.76
CA ILE A 185 9.07 2.78 -8.48
C ILE A 185 8.03 3.88 -8.37
N VAL A 186 8.42 5.03 -7.84
CA VAL A 186 7.55 6.21 -7.75
C VAL A 186 7.87 7.15 -8.89
N LEU A 187 6.84 7.47 -9.66
CA LEU A 187 6.90 8.44 -10.75
C LEU A 187 6.18 9.70 -10.29
N GLU A 188 6.95 10.72 -9.98
CA GLU A 188 6.44 11.96 -9.41
C GLU A 188 5.78 12.84 -10.48
N GLY A 189 4.61 13.41 -10.14
CA GLY A 189 3.92 14.40 -10.95
C GLY A 189 3.31 13.90 -12.26
N ILE A 190 3.16 12.60 -12.46
CA ILE A 190 2.58 12.00 -13.68
C ILE A 190 1.18 11.43 -13.42
N GLY A 191 0.74 11.36 -12.16
CA GLY A 191 -0.56 10.83 -11.78
C GLY A 191 -1.71 11.80 -12.04
N ASN A 192 -2.72 11.75 -11.19
CA ASN A 192 -3.88 12.62 -11.27
C ASN A 192 -3.48 14.10 -11.27
N CYS A 193 -4.10 14.91 -12.13
CA CYS A 193 -3.75 16.31 -12.30
C CYS A 193 -4.93 17.22 -11.91
N GLY A 194 -4.82 17.81 -10.71
CA GLY A 194 -5.67 18.89 -10.23
C GLY A 194 -4.93 20.23 -10.27
N GLU A 195 -5.02 21.02 -9.19
CA GLU A 195 -4.18 22.21 -8.98
C GLU A 195 -2.72 21.80 -8.74
N SER A 196 -2.49 20.65 -8.11
CA SER A 196 -1.20 19.98 -8.00
C SER A 196 -1.21 18.66 -8.76
N LYS A 197 -0.02 18.13 -9.07
CA LYS A 197 0.14 16.87 -9.77
C LYS A 197 0.36 15.74 -8.77
N GLY A 198 -0.37 14.64 -8.92
CA GLY A 198 -0.21 13.42 -8.15
C GLY A 198 0.92 12.54 -8.66
N ASP A 199 1.19 11.46 -7.93
CA ASP A 199 2.23 10.47 -8.26
C ASP A 199 1.62 9.16 -8.73
N ILE A 200 2.48 8.34 -9.36
CA ILE A 200 2.17 6.95 -9.67
C ILE A 200 3.17 6.08 -8.93
N LYS A 201 2.68 5.06 -8.23
CA LYS A 201 3.50 4.04 -7.58
C LYS A 201 3.35 2.73 -8.36
N ILE A 202 4.45 2.27 -8.96
CA ILE A 202 4.52 1.00 -9.67
C ILE A 202 5.07 -0.06 -8.70
N CYS A 203 4.25 -1.05 -8.38
CA CYS A 203 4.64 -2.20 -7.56
C CYS A 203 5.09 -3.34 -8.48
N ILE A 204 6.29 -3.88 -8.26
CA ILE A 204 6.84 -4.93 -9.09
C ILE A 204 6.44 -6.31 -8.55
N THR A 205 5.98 -7.17 -9.44
CA THR A 205 5.78 -8.60 -9.20
C THR A 205 6.66 -9.40 -10.16
N ILE A 206 7.25 -10.50 -9.69
CA ILE A 206 8.12 -11.35 -10.51
C ILE A 206 7.43 -12.68 -10.73
N ASP A 207 7.27 -13.05 -11.99
CA ASP A 207 6.66 -14.32 -12.38
C ASP A 207 7.50 -15.51 -11.93
N LYS A 208 6.84 -16.63 -11.62
CA LYS A 208 7.53 -17.87 -11.28
C LYS A 208 8.31 -18.38 -12.49
N HIS A 209 9.63 -18.52 -12.31
CA HIS A 209 10.49 -19.10 -13.33
C HIS A 209 10.42 -20.64 -13.30
N LYS A 210 10.56 -21.30 -14.48
CA LYS A 210 10.46 -22.75 -14.63
C LYS A 210 11.51 -23.54 -13.84
N SER A 211 12.73 -23.03 -13.81
CA SER A 211 13.92 -23.74 -13.30
C SER A 211 14.53 -23.09 -12.08
N PHE A 212 14.41 -21.77 -11.93
CA PHE A 212 15.04 -21.03 -10.86
C PHE A 212 14.06 -20.51 -9.83
N VAL A 213 14.49 -20.52 -8.57
CA VAL A 213 13.77 -19.87 -7.47
C VAL A 213 14.71 -18.81 -6.89
N ARG A 214 14.27 -17.56 -6.86
CA ARG A 214 15.00 -16.46 -6.26
C ARG A 214 14.76 -16.41 -4.75
N GLN A 215 15.81 -16.24 -3.97
CA GLN A 215 15.75 -15.93 -2.54
C GLN A 215 16.73 -14.78 -2.23
N GLY A 216 16.20 -13.58 -2.15
CA GLY A 216 17.02 -12.37 -2.07
C GLY A 216 17.92 -12.19 -3.29
N ALA A 217 19.23 -12.24 -3.12
CA ALA A 217 20.20 -12.18 -4.22
C ALA A 217 20.58 -13.56 -4.76
N ASP A 218 20.29 -14.65 -4.04
CA ASP A 218 20.69 -15.98 -4.46
C ASP A 218 19.64 -16.61 -5.38
N LEU A 219 20.13 -17.41 -6.33
CA LEU A 219 19.32 -18.22 -7.24
C LEU A 219 19.45 -19.68 -6.88
N PHE A 220 18.31 -20.35 -6.73
CA PHE A 220 18.26 -21.79 -6.47
C PHE A 220 17.80 -22.51 -7.74
N PHE A 221 18.55 -23.55 -8.12
CA PHE A 221 18.26 -24.40 -9.25
C PHE A 221 18.21 -25.85 -8.78
N LYS A 222 17.06 -26.52 -8.95
CA LYS A 222 16.93 -27.96 -8.64
C LYS A 222 17.33 -28.81 -9.83
N LYS A 223 18.24 -29.76 -9.59
CA LYS A 223 18.66 -30.75 -10.59
C LYS A 223 18.43 -32.16 -10.09
N ALA A 224 17.54 -32.88 -10.76
CA ALA A 224 17.37 -34.30 -10.52
C ALA A 224 18.57 -35.06 -11.13
N LEU A 225 19.17 -35.95 -10.36
CA LEU A 225 20.22 -36.88 -10.74
C LEU A 225 19.79 -38.31 -10.47
N THR A 226 20.15 -39.27 -11.32
CA THR A 226 20.05 -40.66 -10.99
C THR A 226 21.10 -41.07 -9.97
N LEU A 227 20.89 -42.16 -9.23
CA LEU A 227 21.87 -42.70 -8.28
C LEU A 227 23.22 -42.96 -8.96
N LYS A 228 23.22 -43.47 -10.21
CA LYS A 228 24.43 -43.68 -11.00
C LYS A 228 25.22 -42.35 -11.22
N GLU A 229 24.53 -41.29 -11.64
CA GLU A 229 25.14 -40.00 -11.87
C GLU A 229 25.67 -39.36 -10.58
N ALA A 230 24.97 -39.61 -9.46
CA ALA A 230 25.37 -39.10 -8.15
C ALA A 230 26.66 -39.80 -7.62
N LEU A 231 26.82 -41.09 -7.91
CA LEU A 231 27.98 -41.87 -7.46
C LEU A 231 29.16 -41.80 -8.43
N CYS A 232 28.91 -41.87 -9.74
CA CYS A 232 29.96 -41.96 -10.76
C CYS A 232 30.35 -40.59 -11.34
N GLY A 233 29.61 -39.55 -10.95
CA GLY A 233 29.75 -38.23 -11.54
C GLY A 233 28.95 -38.02 -12.81
N THR A 234 28.69 -36.80 -13.15
CA THR A 234 27.92 -36.39 -14.32
C THR A 234 28.33 -35.04 -14.85
N GLN A 235 27.95 -34.78 -16.08
CA GLN A 235 28.05 -33.47 -16.72
C GLN A 235 26.67 -33.13 -17.27
N PHE A 236 26.22 -31.90 -17.02
CA PHE A 236 24.95 -31.42 -17.57
C PHE A 236 25.05 -29.95 -17.95
N GLN A 237 24.16 -29.56 -18.85
CA GLN A 237 24.03 -28.16 -19.30
C GLN A 237 22.70 -27.59 -18.81
N PHE A 238 22.70 -26.30 -18.58
CA PHE A 238 21.48 -25.54 -18.27
C PHE A 238 21.62 -24.10 -18.72
N ASP A 239 20.50 -23.49 -19.07
CA ASP A 239 20.45 -22.07 -19.45
C ASP A 239 20.31 -21.22 -18.19
N HIS A 240 21.27 -20.34 -17.98
CA HIS A 240 21.25 -19.39 -16.88
C HIS A 240 20.38 -18.18 -17.24
N ILE A 241 19.82 -17.49 -16.25
CA ILE A 241 18.95 -16.30 -16.44
C ILE A 241 19.63 -15.14 -17.19
N ASN A 242 20.95 -15.13 -17.28
CA ASN A 242 21.70 -14.16 -18.09
C ASN A 242 21.77 -14.53 -19.58
N GLY A 243 21.05 -15.57 -20.02
CA GLY A 243 21.04 -16.07 -21.40
C GLY A 243 22.24 -16.92 -21.78
N LYS A 244 23.19 -17.20 -20.88
CA LYS A 244 24.33 -18.06 -21.16
C LYS A 244 23.99 -19.51 -20.85
N ASN A 245 24.38 -20.42 -21.77
CA ASN A 245 24.37 -21.86 -21.51
C ASN A 245 25.60 -22.25 -20.70
N LEU A 246 25.39 -22.84 -19.54
CA LEU A 246 26.44 -23.23 -18.61
C LEU A 246 26.58 -24.76 -18.57
N THR A 247 27.81 -25.24 -18.56
CA THR A 247 28.13 -26.67 -18.41
C THR A 247 28.69 -26.90 -17.01
N LEU A 248 28.05 -27.76 -16.25
CA LEU A 248 28.51 -28.15 -14.92
C LEU A 248 29.05 -29.58 -14.95
N ASN A 249 30.33 -29.73 -14.48
CA ASN A 249 30.97 -31.03 -14.29
C ASN A 249 30.99 -31.39 -12.80
N VAL A 250 30.54 -32.63 -12.48
CA VAL A 250 30.48 -33.16 -11.10
C VAL A 250 31.14 -34.56 -11.11
N PHE A 251 32.39 -34.67 -11.62
CA PHE A 251 33.08 -35.97 -11.73
C PHE A 251 33.93 -36.33 -10.52
N ASN A 252 34.31 -35.35 -9.69
CA ASN A 252 35.32 -35.57 -8.65
C ASN A 252 34.74 -35.63 -7.23
N ALA A 253 33.39 -35.76 -7.12
CA ALA A 253 32.74 -35.82 -5.82
C ALA A 253 31.45 -36.64 -5.89
N ILE A 254 31.21 -37.42 -4.86
CA ILE A 254 29.90 -38.09 -4.66
C ILE A 254 28.89 -37.03 -4.26
N VAL A 255 27.74 -37.04 -4.93
CA VAL A 255 26.63 -36.13 -4.61
C VAL A 255 25.66 -36.85 -3.68
N PHE A 256 25.51 -36.30 -2.47
CA PHE A 256 24.54 -36.85 -1.50
C PHE A 256 23.12 -36.32 -1.79
N PRO A 257 22.09 -37.07 -1.42
CA PRO A 257 20.70 -36.58 -1.46
C PRO A 257 20.55 -35.27 -0.68
N GLY A 258 20.00 -34.22 -1.32
CA GLY A 258 19.91 -32.87 -0.72
C GLY A 258 21.25 -32.12 -0.68
N GLY A 259 22.31 -32.66 -1.31
CA GLY A 259 23.59 -31.99 -1.47
C GLY A 259 23.43 -30.70 -2.27
N LYS A 260 24.15 -29.65 -1.84
CA LYS A 260 24.11 -28.35 -2.52
C LYS A 260 25.49 -27.96 -3.02
N LYS A 261 25.54 -27.38 -4.22
CA LYS A 261 26.75 -26.78 -4.77
C LYS A 261 26.53 -25.29 -5.01
N VAL A 262 27.41 -24.50 -4.43
CA VAL A 262 27.33 -23.04 -4.48
C VAL A 262 28.34 -22.49 -5.50
N PHE A 263 27.87 -21.64 -6.38
CA PHE A 263 28.67 -20.90 -7.35
C PHE A 263 28.60 -19.42 -7.02
N PRO A 264 29.70 -18.84 -6.54
CA PRO A 264 29.72 -17.42 -6.18
C PRO A 264 29.57 -16.52 -7.41
N ASN A 265 28.94 -15.36 -7.21
CA ASN A 265 28.75 -14.34 -8.26
C ASN A 265 27.96 -14.82 -9.49
N MET A 266 27.06 -15.78 -9.29
CA MET A 266 26.16 -16.29 -10.34
C MET A 266 24.69 -16.19 -9.96
N GLY A 267 24.36 -15.40 -8.95
CA GLY A 267 22.98 -15.08 -8.53
C GLY A 267 22.45 -13.81 -9.18
N MET A 268 21.49 -13.19 -8.53
CA MET A 268 20.91 -11.90 -8.92
C MET A 268 21.86 -10.75 -8.62
N ILE A 269 21.77 -9.69 -9.40
CA ILE A 269 22.43 -8.42 -9.14
C ILE A 269 21.65 -7.70 -8.05
N LYS A 270 22.31 -7.12 -7.06
CA LYS A 270 21.71 -6.25 -6.05
C LYS A 270 21.81 -4.78 -6.48
N ALA A 271 21.04 -3.93 -5.82
CA ALA A 271 21.06 -2.48 -6.06
C ALA A 271 22.45 -1.84 -5.80
N ASP A 272 23.24 -2.43 -4.91
CA ASP A 272 24.63 -2.01 -4.62
C ASP A 272 25.67 -2.52 -5.64
N GLY A 273 25.22 -3.23 -6.69
CA GLY A 273 26.08 -3.83 -7.72
C GLY A 273 26.71 -5.16 -7.33
N THR A 274 26.53 -5.66 -6.12
CA THR A 274 26.99 -6.98 -5.71
C THR A 274 26.14 -8.07 -6.35
N ILE A 275 26.75 -9.24 -6.64
CA ILE A 275 26.06 -10.38 -7.25
C ILE A 275 25.95 -11.49 -6.21
N GLY A 276 24.76 -12.07 -6.08
CA GLY A 276 24.53 -13.22 -5.21
C GLY A 276 25.09 -14.53 -5.77
N ASN A 277 24.72 -15.63 -5.19
CA ASN A 277 25.20 -16.95 -5.54
C ASN A 277 24.16 -17.74 -6.34
N LEU A 278 24.62 -18.66 -7.17
CA LEU A 278 23.81 -19.74 -7.71
C LEU A 278 23.99 -20.98 -6.83
N VAL A 279 22.92 -21.48 -6.29
CA VAL A 279 22.88 -22.69 -5.47
C VAL A 279 22.18 -23.80 -6.25
N ILE A 280 22.92 -24.83 -6.59
CA ILE A 280 22.34 -26.03 -7.23
C ILE A 280 22.01 -27.04 -6.14
N ASP A 281 20.74 -27.40 -6.04
CA ASP A 281 20.20 -28.36 -5.10
C ASP A 281 19.97 -29.69 -5.85
N PHE A 282 20.69 -30.74 -5.46
CA PHE A 282 20.65 -32.03 -6.13
C PHE A 282 19.60 -32.92 -5.50
N ASP A 283 18.66 -33.37 -6.32
CA ASP A 283 17.63 -34.34 -5.99
C ASP A 283 18.02 -35.72 -6.54
N VAL A 284 18.62 -36.59 -5.71
CA VAL A 284 19.08 -37.89 -6.12
C VAL A 284 17.93 -38.87 -6.14
N GLN A 285 17.60 -39.35 -7.32
CA GLN A 285 16.54 -40.30 -7.55
C GLN A 285 17.07 -41.73 -7.48
N PHE A 286 16.55 -42.48 -6.54
CA PHE A 286 16.85 -43.94 -6.40
C PHE A 286 15.98 -44.74 -7.36
N PRO A 287 16.52 -45.83 -7.91
CA PRO A 287 15.71 -46.75 -8.70
C PRO A 287 14.61 -47.40 -7.83
N PRO A 288 13.40 -47.63 -8.37
CA PRO A 288 12.31 -48.19 -7.59
C PRO A 288 12.55 -49.66 -7.17
N SER A 289 13.37 -50.39 -7.92
CA SER A 289 13.78 -51.77 -7.59
C SER A 289 15.12 -52.10 -8.23
N LEU A 290 15.81 -53.08 -7.68
CA LEU A 290 17.03 -53.67 -8.21
C LEU A 290 16.83 -55.20 -8.38
N THR A 291 17.40 -55.75 -9.43
CA THR A 291 17.47 -57.22 -9.62
C THR A 291 18.42 -57.84 -8.60
N GLN A 292 18.30 -59.17 -8.39
CA GLN A 292 19.17 -59.89 -7.44
C GLN A 292 20.66 -59.77 -7.86
N GLU A 293 20.94 -59.91 -9.15
CA GLU A 293 22.29 -59.77 -9.69
C GLU A 293 22.85 -58.35 -9.45
N GLN A 294 22.06 -57.30 -9.67
CA GLN A 294 22.46 -55.91 -9.37
C GLN A 294 22.76 -55.69 -7.88
N LYS A 295 21.98 -56.29 -6.99
CA LYS A 295 22.22 -56.23 -5.54
C LYS A 295 23.55 -56.88 -5.17
N GLU A 296 23.84 -58.07 -5.72
CA GLU A 296 25.08 -58.79 -5.47
C GLU A 296 26.30 -58.01 -5.97
N GLN A 297 26.21 -57.45 -7.19
CA GLN A 297 27.26 -56.58 -7.73
C GLN A 297 27.53 -55.32 -6.92
N LEU A 298 26.46 -54.63 -6.51
CA LEU A 298 26.59 -53.45 -5.67
C LEU A 298 27.17 -53.77 -4.29
N SER A 299 26.75 -54.90 -3.67
CA SER A 299 27.29 -55.35 -2.37
C SER A 299 28.77 -55.74 -2.45
N ALA A 300 29.30 -56.07 -3.61
CA ALA A 300 30.71 -56.38 -3.80
C ALA A 300 31.59 -55.14 -4.00
N ILE A 301 30.97 -53.99 -4.37
CA ILE A 301 31.65 -52.72 -4.66
C ILE A 301 31.59 -51.75 -3.50
N LEU A 302 30.45 -51.71 -2.79
CA LEU A 302 30.18 -50.82 -1.64
C LEU A 302 30.45 -51.52 -0.30
#